data_2c1f5e8de5e01d591d74cc2424d05a87
#
_entry.id   2c1f5e8de5e01d591d74cc2424d05a87
#
_cell.length_a   1.000
_cell.length_b   1.000
_cell.length_c   1.000
_cell.angle_alpha   90.00
_cell.angle_beta   90.00
_cell.angle_gamma   90.00
#
_symmetry.space_group_name_H-M   'P 1'
#
loop_
_entity.id
_entity.type
_entity.pdbx_description
1 polymer ?
#
loop_
_entity_poly.entity_id
_entity_poly.type
_entity_poly.pdbx_seq_one_letter_code
_entity_poly.pdbx_strand_id
1 'polypeptide(L)'
;MRGMDLIVSTLAETEALAARLAALAGPGDVILLRGPLGAGKSALARAFLRAASGDAALEVPSPTFTLVQSYPLPGGITAHHYDLYRLDGPGGLMELGWDEAREGIVLVEWPERLGALAPETALEVTLEPLDEDARRITLRGWEGRL
;
A
#
# COMPACT_ATOMS: atom_id res chain seq x y z
N MET A 1 -20.21 -4.93 -1.99
CA MET A 1 -18.82 -4.69 -2.43
C MET A 1 -18.23 -5.97 -2.97
N ARG A 2 -17.66 -5.90 -4.14
CA ARG A 2 -17.00 -7.06 -4.74
C ARG A 2 -15.59 -7.21 -4.20
N GLY A 3 -15.19 -8.45 -3.96
CA GLY A 3 -13.84 -8.79 -3.60
C GLY A 3 -13.23 -9.70 -4.66
N MET A 4 -11.91 -9.73 -4.71
CA MET A 4 -11.17 -10.62 -5.57
C MET A 4 -10.15 -11.34 -4.71
N ASP A 5 -10.14 -12.67 -4.76
CA ASP A 5 -9.16 -13.49 -4.03
C ASP A 5 -8.14 -14.04 -5.01
N LEU A 6 -6.88 -13.89 -4.65
CA LEU A 6 -5.75 -14.39 -5.44
C LEU A 6 -4.85 -15.20 -4.52
N ILE A 7 -4.17 -16.19 -5.10
CA ILE A 7 -3.11 -16.88 -4.39
C ILE A 7 -1.82 -16.65 -5.16
N VAL A 8 -0.84 -16.06 -4.47
CA VAL A 8 0.50 -15.88 -5.02
C VAL A 8 1.43 -16.87 -4.33
N SER A 9 2.27 -17.52 -5.11
CA SER A 9 3.15 -18.56 -4.59
C SER A 9 4.60 -18.11 -4.51
N THR A 10 4.95 -17.02 -5.16
CA THR A 10 6.33 -16.53 -5.20
C THR A 10 6.37 -15.02 -5.05
N LEU A 11 7.54 -14.50 -4.69
CA LEU A 11 7.77 -13.06 -4.65
C LEU A 11 7.53 -12.43 -6.03
N ALA A 12 7.92 -13.12 -7.10
CA ALA A 12 7.72 -12.61 -8.46
C ALA A 12 6.23 -12.39 -8.77
N GLU A 13 5.35 -13.26 -8.28
CA GLU A 13 3.91 -13.10 -8.46
C GLU A 13 3.38 -11.92 -7.66
N THR A 14 3.90 -11.70 -6.45
CA THR A 14 3.57 -10.52 -5.65
C THR A 14 4.01 -9.24 -6.37
N GLU A 15 5.19 -9.26 -6.94
CA GLU A 15 5.71 -8.12 -7.69
C GLU A 15 4.88 -7.83 -8.94
N ALA A 16 4.41 -8.87 -9.62
CA ALA A 16 3.55 -8.70 -10.79
C ALA A 16 2.21 -8.07 -10.41
N LEU A 17 1.63 -8.49 -9.28
CA LEU A 17 0.41 -7.87 -8.78
C LEU A 17 0.64 -6.41 -8.43
N ALA A 18 1.73 -6.11 -7.75
CA ALA A 18 2.07 -4.74 -7.38
C ALA A 18 2.21 -3.84 -8.61
N ALA A 19 2.86 -4.34 -9.66
CA ALA A 19 3.02 -3.60 -10.90
C ALA A 19 1.68 -3.31 -11.56
N ARG A 20 0.76 -4.28 -11.53
CA ARG A 20 -0.59 -4.09 -12.06
C ARG A 20 -1.35 -3.01 -11.28
N LEU A 21 -1.27 -3.05 -9.95
CA LEU A 21 -1.92 -2.04 -9.12
C LEU A 21 -1.31 -0.66 -9.35
N ALA A 22 0.01 -0.59 -9.51
CA ALA A 22 0.69 0.67 -9.79
C ALA A 22 0.22 1.28 -11.12
N ALA A 23 -0.02 0.45 -12.13
CA ALA A 23 -0.50 0.90 -13.43
C ALA A 23 -1.93 1.45 -13.36
N LEU A 24 -2.72 0.98 -12.40
CA LEU A 24 -4.11 1.40 -12.23
C LEU A 24 -4.26 2.60 -11.30
N ALA A 25 -3.26 2.89 -10.47
CA ALA A 25 -3.33 3.93 -9.45
C ALA A 25 -3.12 5.31 -10.07
N GLY A 26 -3.77 6.31 -9.48
CA GLY A 26 -3.62 7.70 -9.87
C GLY A 26 -3.76 8.63 -8.67
N PRO A 27 -3.64 9.96 -8.90
CA PRO A 27 -3.74 10.94 -7.82
C PRO A 27 -5.04 10.80 -7.05
N GLY A 28 -4.95 10.85 -5.73
CA GLY A 28 -6.08 10.70 -4.83
C GLY A 28 -6.36 9.27 -4.40
N ASP A 29 -5.67 8.29 -4.98
CA ASP A 29 -5.88 6.90 -4.62
C ASP A 29 -5.14 6.53 -3.33
N VAL A 30 -5.80 5.70 -2.51
CA VAL A 30 -5.25 5.17 -1.28
C VAL A 30 -5.33 3.66 -1.33
N ILE A 31 -4.25 2.99 -0.97
CA ILE A 31 -4.18 1.54 -0.88
C ILE A 31 -3.87 1.19 0.58
N LEU A 32 -4.76 0.39 1.18
CA LEU A 32 -4.63 -0.04 2.57
C LEU A 32 -4.15 -1.48 2.59
N LEU A 33 -2.98 -1.70 3.20
CA LEU A 33 -2.34 -3.01 3.25
C LEU A 33 -2.56 -3.63 4.63
N ARG A 34 -3.36 -4.69 4.69
CA ARG A 34 -3.70 -5.40 5.92
C ARG A 34 -3.03 -6.76 5.96
N GLY A 35 -2.70 -7.19 7.15
CA GLY A 35 -2.12 -8.51 7.36
C GLY A 35 -1.18 -8.51 8.56
N PRO A 36 -0.88 -9.71 9.11
CA PRO A 36 0.05 -9.81 10.24
C PRO A 36 1.48 -9.49 9.84
N LEU A 37 2.35 -9.33 10.84
CA LEU A 37 3.77 -9.18 10.60
C LEU A 37 4.27 -10.36 9.75
N GLY A 38 5.11 -10.07 8.77
CA GLY A 38 5.64 -11.09 7.88
C GLY A 38 4.71 -11.55 6.77
N ALA A 39 3.55 -10.92 6.63
CA ALA A 39 2.60 -11.29 5.57
C ALA A 39 3.02 -10.85 4.17
N GLY A 40 4.00 -9.96 4.05
CA GLY A 40 4.47 -9.47 2.76
C GLY A 40 3.99 -8.07 2.40
N LYS A 41 3.41 -7.33 3.35
CA LYS A 41 2.93 -5.97 3.11
C LYS A 41 4.05 -5.04 2.62
N SER A 42 5.19 -5.09 3.28
CA SER A 42 6.33 -4.24 2.89
C SER A 42 6.90 -4.64 1.54
N ALA A 43 6.92 -5.93 1.23
CA ALA A 43 7.37 -6.40 -0.08
C ALA A 43 6.44 -5.92 -1.20
N LEU A 44 5.14 -5.96 -0.96
CA LEU A 44 4.16 -5.47 -1.93
C LEU A 44 4.31 -3.95 -2.12
N ALA A 45 4.45 -3.20 -1.03
CA ALA A 45 4.63 -1.75 -1.09
C ALA A 45 5.90 -1.38 -1.86
N ARG A 46 7.00 -2.07 -1.58
CA ARG A 46 8.27 -1.85 -2.28
C ARG A 46 8.13 -2.08 -3.78
N ALA A 47 7.51 -3.19 -4.14
CA ALA A 47 7.31 -3.53 -5.55
C ALA A 47 6.40 -2.52 -6.24
N PHE A 48 5.35 -2.07 -5.55
CA PHE A 48 4.46 -1.04 -6.07
C PHE A 48 5.23 0.26 -6.36
N LEU A 49 6.02 0.71 -5.39
CA LEU A 49 6.77 1.97 -5.54
C LEU A 49 7.82 1.89 -6.65
N ARG A 50 8.49 0.76 -6.78
CA ARG A 50 9.44 0.54 -7.86
C ARG A 50 8.75 0.58 -9.22
N ALA A 51 7.60 -0.08 -9.33
CA ALA A 51 6.84 -0.06 -10.59
C ALA A 51 6.30 1.33 -10.91
N ALA A 52 5.73 2.01 -9.91
CA ALA A 52 5.16 3.34 -10.11
C ALA A 52 6.21 4.39 -10.45
N SER A 53 7.41 4.28 -9.87
CA SER A 53 8.50 5.22 -10.13
C SER A 53 9.23 4.92 -11.46
N GLY A 54 9.06 3.72 -11.99
CA GLY A 54 9.81 3.27 -13.16
C GLY A 54 11.28 2.96 -12.85
N ASP A 55 11.62 2.78 -11.57
CA ASP A 55 12.99 2.51 -11.11
C ASP A 55 13.01 1.21 -10.31
N ALA A 56 13.44 0.13 -10.97
CA ALA A 56 13.50 -1.19 -10.34
C ALA A 56 14.54 -1.27 -9.21
N ALA A 57 15.44 -0.31 -9.14
CA ALA A 57 16.49 -0.26 -8.12
C ALA A 57 16.19 0.76 -7.00
N LEU A 58 14.99 1.36 -7.01
CA LEU A 58 14.59 2.32 -5.99
C LEU A 58 14.74 1.73 -4.61
N GLU A 59 15.42 2.42 -3.72
CA GLU A 59 15.52 2.01 -2.33
C GLU A 59 14.24 2.40 -1.59
N VAL A 60 13.61 1.40 -0.99
CA VAL A 60 12.36 1.58 -0.25
C VAL A 60 12.56 1.02 1.16
N PRO A 61 13.13 1.83 2.07
CA PRO A 61 13.26 1.41 3.46
C PRO A 61 11.89 1.35 4.12
N SER A 62 11.77 0.46 5.10
CA SER A 62 10.53 0.37 5.89
C SER A 62 10.34 1.67 6.69
N PRO A 63 9.17 2.31 6.63
CA PRO A 63 8.93 3.53 7.40
C PRO A 63 8.48 3.26 8.84
N THR A 64 8.83 2.11 9.42
CA THR A 64 8.41 1.74 10.77
C THR A 64 8.77 2.80 11.81
N PHE A 65 9.95 3.40 11.70
CA PHE A 65 10.39 4.42 12.66
C PHE A 65 10.11 5.84 12.21
N THR A 66 10.12 6.08 10.90
CA THR A 66 9.85 7.41 10.35
C THR A 66 8.37 7.67 10.15
N LEU A 67 7.55 6.62 10.16
CA LEU A 67 6.11 6.59 9.96
C LEU A 67 5.68 6.91 8.54
N VAL A 68 6.41 7.71 7.79
CA VAL A 68 6.10 8.01 6.39
C VAL A 68 7.37 8.26 5.60
N GLN A 69 7.38 7.77 4.35
CA GLN A 69 8.41 8.05 3.36
C GLN A 69 7.72 8.47 2.07
N SER A 70 8.26 9.46 1.39
CA SER A 70 7.65 10.01 0.18
C SER A 70 8.57 9.82 -1.02
N TYR A 71 7.98 9.54 -2.18
CA TYR A 71 8.69 9.23 -3.40
C TYR A 71 8.11 10.02 -4.57
N PRO A 72 8.91 10.82 -5.26
CA PRO A 72 8.43 11.48 -6.47
C PRO A 72 8.23 10.46 -7.59
N LEU A 73 7.12 10.61 -8.32
CA LEU A 73 6.78 9.75 -9.44
C LEU A 73 6.78 10.55 -10.74
N PRO A 74 6.86 9.88 -11.90
CA PRO A 74 6.70 10.57 -13.18
C PRO A 74 5.37 11.32 -13.24
N GLY A 75 5.36 12.46 -13.89
CA GLY A 75 4.16 13.27 -14.05
C GLY A 75 3.88 14.25 -12.91
N GLY A 76 4.82 14.41 -11.99
CA GLY A 76 4.68 15.37 -10.89
C GLY A 76 3.82 14.89 -9.72
N ILE A 77 3.49 13.60 -9.69
CA ILE A 77 2.73 12.97 -8.62
C ILE A 77 3.73 12.50 -7.55
N THR A 78 3.33 12.53 -6.28
CA THR A 78 4.14 11.98 -5.19
C THR A 78 3.41 10.79 -4.57
N ALA A 79 4.13 9.71 -4.33
CA ALA A 79 3.62 8.58 -3.58
C ALA A 79 4.10 8.68 -2.13
N HIS A 80 3.21 8.36 -1.19
CA HIS A 80 3.53 8.40 0.24
C HIS A 80 3.27 7.03 0.84
N HIS A 81 4.29 6.49 1.51
CA HIS A 81 4.21 5.17 2.13
C HIS A 81 4.20 5.37 3.65
N TYR A 82 3.07 5.03 4.27
CA TYR A 82 2.87 5.12 5.71
C TYR A 82 2.96 3.74 6.34
N ASP A 83 3.61 3.66 7.50
CA ASP A 83 3.54 2.50 8.38
C ASP A 83 3.07 3.00 9.75
N LEU A 84 1.85 2.67 10.11
CA LEU A 84 1.20 3.20 11.30
C LEU A 84 1.26 2.24 12.50
N TYR A 85 2.10 1.22 12.42
CA TYR A 85 2.21 0.22 13.49
C TYR A 85 2.46 0.86 14.86
N ARG A 86 3.28 1.91 14.91
CA ARG A 86 3.66 2.60 16.15
C ARG A 86 2.78 3.79 16.50
N LEU A 87 1.78 4.09 15.66
CA LEU A 87 0.86 5.19 15.90
C LEU A 87 -0.26 4.72 16.83
N ASP A 88 -0.57 5.50 17.87
CA ASP A 88 -1.61 5.12 18.84
C ASP A 88 -3.03 5.25 18.30
N GLY A 89 -3.21 6.06 17.29
CA GLY A 89 -4.52 6.28 16.70
C GLY A 89 -4.46 7.44 15.70
N PRO A 90 -5.60 7.88 15.15
CA PRO A 90 -5.59 8.87 14.06
C PRO A 90 -5.13 10.27 14.47
N GLY A 91 -5.05 10.56 15.77
CA GLY A 91 -4.75 11.91 16.25
C GLY A 91 -3.40 12.48 15.82
N GLY A 92 -2.39 11.63 15.60
CA GLY A 92 -1.06 12.08 15.16
C GLY A 92 -0.88 12.14 13.65
N LEU A 93 -1.90 11.73 12.90
CA LEU A 93 -1.77 11.54 11.47
C LEU A 93 -1.62 12.87 10.71
N MET A 94 -2.27 13.91 11.19
CA MET A 94 -2.21 15.23 10.54
C MET A 94 -0.80 15.81 10.57
N GLU A 95 -0.04 15.53 11.63
CA GLU A 95 1.35 15.95 11.74
C GLU A 95 2.26 15.22 10.75
N LEU A 96 1.78 14.11 10.20
CA LEU A 96 2.50 13.34 9.19
C LEU A 96 2.10 13.75 7.76
N GLY A 97 1.41 14.88 7.59
CA GLY A 97 1.05 15.41 6.28
C GLY A 97 -0.06 14.63 5.57
N TRP A 98 -0.97 14.05 6.32
CA TRP A 98 -2.01 13.19 5.76
C TRP A 98 -2.88 13.88 4.69
N ASP A 99 -3.31 15.13 4.94
CA ASP A 99 -4.17 15.83 3.99
C ASP A 99 -3.46 16.09 2.66
N GLU A 100 -2.20 16.55 2.73
CA GLU A 100 -1.42 16.79 1.52
C GLU A 100 -1.07 15.48 0.81
N ALA A 101 -0.79 14.44 1.56
CA ALA A 101 -0.45 13.13 0.99
C ALA A 101 -1.60 12.58 0.15
N ARG A 102 -2.83 12.87 0.54
CA ARG A 102 -4.01 12.39 -0.17
C ARG A 102 -4.19 13.00 -1.55
N GLU A 103 -3.43 14.02 -1.89
CA GLU A 103 -3.42 14.58 -3.24
C GLU A 103 -2.60 13.72 -4.20
N GLY A 104 -1.70 12.90 -3.68
CA GLY A 104 -0.91 11.95 -4.46
C GLY A 104 -1.46 10.54 -4.33
N ILE A 105 -0.57 9.55 -4.36
CA ILE A 105 -0.91 8.14 -4.15
C ILE A 105 -0.42 7.77 -2.75
N VAL A 106 -1.26 7.11 -1.97
CA VAL A 106 -0.94 6.75 -0.59
C VAL A 106 -1.01 5.24 -0.41
N LEU A 107 0.05 4.67 0.16
CA LEU A 107 0.08 3.28 0.63
C LEU A 107 0.15 3.30 2.15
N VAL A 108 -0.70 2.53 2.81
CA VAL A 108 -0.75 2.50 4.28
C VAL A 108 -0.62 1.07 4.77
N GLU A 109 0.42 0.80 5.56
CA GLU A 109 0.52 -0.44 6.35
C GLU A 109 -0.07 -0.16 7.72
N TRP A 110 -0.74 -1.17 8.29
CA TRP A 110 -1.46 -1.06 9.56
C TRP A 110 -2.57 0.00 9.50
N PRO A 111 -3.47 -0.11 8.51
CA PRO A 111 -4.50 0.91 8.30
C PRO A 111 -5.55 0.95 9.42
N GLU A 112 -5.55 -0.02 10.32
CA GLU A 112 -6.42 -0.03 11.49
C GLU A 112 -6.24 1.24 12.33
N ARG A 113 -5.04 1.82 12.30
CA ARG A 113 -4.73 3.04 13.05
C ARG A 113 -5.37 4.29 12.46
N LEU A 114 -5.89 4.21 11.23
CA LEU A 114 -6.56 5.35 10.61
C LEU A 114 -7.91 5.64 11.24
N GLY A 115 -8.58 4.61 11.78
CA GLY A 115 -9.92 4.78 12.32
C GLY A 115 -10.86 5.40 11.28
N ALA A 116 -11.55 6.47 11.67
CA ALA A 116 -12.50 7.15 10.79
C ALA A 116 -11.85 7.87 9.60
N LEU A 117 -10.53 8.04 9.61
CA LEU A 117 -9.81 8.69 8.50
C LEU A 117 -9.58 7.76 7.32
N ALA A 118 -9.87 6.46 7.45
CA ALA A 118 -9.73 5.51 6.35
C ALA A 118 -10.72 5.86 5.24
N PRO A 119 -10.24 6.15 4.01
CA PRO A 119 -11.15 6.52 2.93
C PRO A 119 -12.01 5.33 2.48
N GLU A 120 -13.29 5.58 2.24
CA GLU A 120 -14.21 4.55 1.75
C GLU A 120 -13.87 4.11 0.32
N THR A 121 -13.22 4.98 -0.45
CA THR A 121 -12.84 4.72 -1.83
C THR A 121 -11.50 3.98 -1.95
N ALA A 122 -10.85 3.69 -0.84
CA ALA A 122 -9.55 3.03 -0.85
C ALA A 122 -9.64 1.61 -1.38
N LEU A 123 -8.55 1.14 -1.97
CA LEU A 123 -8.38 -0.28 -2.25
C LEU A 123 -7.86 -0.94 -0.98
N GLU A 124 -8.57 -1.94 -0.49
CA GLU A 124 -8.11 -2.73 0.64
C GLU A 124 -7.44 -4.00 0.12
N VAL A 125 -6.19 -4.20 0.51
CA VAL A 125 -5.40 -5.37 0.14
C VAL A 125 -5.08 -6.12 1.43
N THR A 126 -5.66 -7.30 1.59
CA THR A 126 -5.42 -8.13 2.77
C THR A 126 -4.53 -9.30 2.38
N LEU A 127 -3.40 -9.44 3.08
CA LEU A 127 -2.44 -10.51 2.84
C LEU A 127 -2.51 -11.51 3.99
N GLU A 128 -2.67 -12.78 3.64
CA GLU A 128 -2.74 -13.87 4.59
C GLU A 128 -1.66 -14.90 4.25
N PRO A 129 -0.66 -15.11 5.12
CA PRO A 129 0.34 -16.15 4.88
C PRO A 129 -0.32 -17.52 4.83
N LEU A 130 0.08 -18.32 3.85
CA LEU A 130 -0.33 -19.71 3.74
C LEU A 130 0.85 -20.60 4.09
N ASP A 131 1.46 -21.25 3.09
CA ASP A 131 2.65 -22.09 3.29
C ASP A 131 3.87 -21.36 2.74
N GLU A 132 4.97 -21.38 3.47
CA GLU A 132 6.26 -20.82 3.03
C GLU A 132 6.11 -19.46 2.36
N ASP A 133 6.26 -19.40 1.04
CA ASP A 133 6.19 -18.15 0.28
C ASP A 133 4.79 -17.85 -0.26
N ALA A 134 3.84 -18.76 -0.06
CA ALA A 134 2.49 -18.57 -0.60
C ALA A 134 1.67 -17.63 0.27
N ARG A 135 0.85 -16.79 -0.39
CA ARG A 135 -0.03 -15.83 0.27
C ARG A 135 -1.39 -15.84 -0.41
N ARG A 136 -2.43 -15.73 0.39
CA ARG A 136 -3.75 -15.36 -0.13
C ARG A 136 -3.84 -13.85 -0.07
N ILE A 137 -4.21 -13.24 -1.20
CA ILE A 137 -4.38 -11.80 -1.28
C ILE A 137 -5.81 -11.50 -1.65
N THR A 138 -6.50 -10.75 -0.82
CA THR A 138 -7.89 -10.34 -1.05
C THR A 138 -7.89 -8.85 -1.38
N LEU A 139 -8.49 -8.51 -2.52
CA LEU A 139 -8.62 -7.12 -2.98
C LEU A 139 -10.08 -6.69 -2.85
N ARG A 140 -10.32 -5.52 -2.23
CA ARG A 140 -11.66 -4.93 -2.12
C ARG A 140 -11.58 -3.44 -2.43
N GLY A 141 -12.45 -2.99 -3.28
CA GLY A 141 -12.48 -1.61 -3.75
C GLY A 141 -12.05 -1.51 -5.20
N TRP A 142 -11.92 -0.29 -5.70
CA TRP A 142 -11.58 -0.01 -7.08
C TRP A 142 -12.48 -0.77 -8.07
N GLU A 143 -13.75 -0.82 -7.79
CA GLU A 143 -14.72 -1.53 -8.63
C GLU A 143 -14.69 -0.97 -10.05
N GLY A 144 -14.65 -1.87 -11.04
CA GLY A 144 -14.54 -1.49 -12.44
C GLY A 144 -13.11 -1.21 -12.90
N ARG A 145 -12.13 -1.21 -12.00
CA ARG A 145 -10.71 -0.96 -12.34
C ARG A 145 -9.87 -2.24 -12.30
N LEU A 146 -10.29 -3.22 -11.54
CA LEU A 146 -9.53 -4.47 -11.37
C LEU A 146 -9.92 -5.54 -12.40
#